data_424bf290665da10ca89a3ccf7c9e134a
#
_entry.id   424bf290665da10ca89a3ccf7c9e134a
#
_cell.length_a   1.000
_cell.length_b   1.000
_cell.length_c   1.000
_cell.angle_alpha   90.00
_cell.angle_beta   90.00
_cell.angle_gamma   90.00
#
_symmetry.space_group_name_H-M   'P 1'
#
loop_
_entity.id
_entity.type
_entity.pdbx_description
1 polymer ?
#
loop_
_entity_poly.entity_id
_entity_poly.type
_entity_poly.pdbx_seq_one_letter_code
_entity_poly.pdbx_strand_id
1 'polypeptide(L)'
;MTLADFTRAGLIIPKLVSRDATSAIHELSLVLQREGFVSDWLPFYHEALNREFLLSTDMEAGMAFPHARLSGLRELAFAFGRSNAPFSWGPGMTHPVRMVFLLAVPADAENYLPLVSGLARLSGNSLLLDTIRNAAGGEEILTVFREIELRGSAMASAATPIESH
;
A
#
# COMPACT_ATOMS: atom_id res chain seq x y z
N MET A 1 -16.25 -2.08 -4.38
CA MET A 1 -15.07 -2.03 -3.50
C MET A 1 -14.20 -0.84 -3.81
N THR A 2 -13.62 -0.28 -2.78
CA THR A 2 -12.69 0.85 -2.90
C THR A 2 -11.40 0.50 -2.19
N LEU A 3 -10.38 1.35 -2.32
CA LEU A 3 -9.14 1.15 -1.56
C LEU A 3 -9.39 1.06 -0.06
N ALA A 4 -10.39 1.79 0.44
CA ALA A 4 -10.69 1.81 1.86
C ALA A 4 -11.15 0.45 2.40
N ASP A 5 -11.58 -0.46 1.54
CA ASP A 5 -11.97 -1.79 1.97
C ASP A 5 -10.79 -2.67 2.37
N PHE A 6 -9.56 -2.25 2.05
CA PHE A 6 -8.36 -3.01 2.36
C PHE A 6 -7.50 -2.35 3.44
N THR A 7 -8.05 -1.35 4.11
CA THR A 7 -7.36 -0.67 5.21
C THR A 7 -8.40 -0.16 6.20
N ARG A 8 -7.94 0.48 7.26
CA ARG A 8 -8.83 1.14 8.22
C ARG A 8 -8.03 2.18 9.00
N ALA A 9 -8.72 3.01 9.79
CA ALA A 9 -8.10 4.14 10.47
C ALA A 9 -6.86 3.75 11.26
N GLY A 10 -6.90 2.60 11.96
CA GLY A 10 -5.76 2.16 12.75
C GLY A 10 -4.54 1.76 11.93
N LEU A 11 -4.71 1.53 10.63
CA LEU A 11 -3.61 1.20 9.73
C LEU A 11 -3.04 2.43 9.01
N ILE A 12 -3.58 3.61 9.27
CA ILE A 12 -3.14 4.84 8.60
C ILE A 12 -2.30 5.66 9.58
N ILE A 13 -1.04 5.89 9.23
CA ILE A 13 -0.08 6.62 10.05
C ILE A 13 0.19 7.96 9.37
N PRO A 14 -0.46 9.04 9.81
CA PRO A 14 -0.32 10.34 9.13
C PRO A 14 1.06 10.96 9.26
N LYS A 15 1.85 10.53 10.24
CA LYS A 15 3.19 11.05 10.47
C LYS A 15 4.17 9.92 10.72
N LEU A 16 4.75 9.42 9.62
CA LEU A 16 5.84 8.44 9.75
C LEU A 16 7.02 9.10 10.43
N VAL A 17 7.65 8.39 11.36
CA VAL A 17 8.92 8.83 11.95
C VAL A 17 10.11 8.34 11.14
N SER A 18 9.91 7.35 10.28
CA SER A 18 10.96 6.73 9.49
C SER A 18 11.44 7.63 8.36
N ARG A 19 12.70 7.49 7.98
CA ARG A 19 13.33 8.29 6.94
C ARG A 19 14.04 7.46 5.88
N ASP A 20 13.79 6.15 5.84
CA ASP A 20 14.31 5.28 4.80
C ASP A 20 13.38 4.08 4.66
N ALA A 21 13.62 3.28 3.60
CA ALA A 21 12.76 2.16 3.28
C ALA A 21 12.71 1.13 4.41
N THR A 22 13.87 0.76 4.92
CA THR A 22 13.98 -0.27 5.95
C THR A 22 13.18 0.10 7.19
N SER A 23 13.38 1.32 7.68
CA SER A 23 12.67 1.80 8.86
C SER A 23 11.17 1.93 8.62
N ALA A 24 10.77 2.41 7.43
CA ALA A 24 9.35 2.56 7.12
C ALA A 24 8.65 1.21 7.05
N ILE A 25 9.27 0.22 6.43
CA ILE A 25 8.71 -1.13 6.38
C ILE A 25 8.60 -1.72 7.78
N HIS A 26 9.60 -1.48 8.62
CA HIS A 26 9.56 -1.93 10.01
C HIS A 26 8.41 -1.25 10.77
N GLU A 27 8.32 0.07 10.67
CA GLU A 27 7.29 0.82 11.37
C GLU A 27 5.89 0.34 10.99
N LEU A 28 5.63 0.16 9.70
CA LEU A 28 4.32 -0.27 9.23
C LEU A 28 4.05 -1.76 9.47
N SER A 29 5.09 -2.59 9.53
CA SER A 29 4.93 -3.99 9.91
C SER A 29 4.41 -4.12 11.34
N LEU A 30 4.92 -3.29 12.25
CA LEU A 30 4.45 -3.26 13.63
C LEU A 30 2.98 -2.81 13.70
N VAL A 31 2.60 -1.87 12.85
CA VAL A 31 1.21 -1.42 12.79
C VAL A 31 0.29 -2.55 12.33
N LEU A 32 0.69 -3.30 11.30
CA LEU A 32 -0.09 -4.45 10.83
C LEU A 32 -0.24 -5.51 11.90
N GLN A 33 0.81 -5.75 12.69
CA GLN A 33 0.71 -6.70 13.80
C GLN A 33 -0.21 -6.18 14.89
N ARG A 34 -0.06 -4.92 15.27
CA ARG A 34 -0.89 -4.32 16.31
C ARG A 34 -2.38 -4.41 15.97
N GLU A 35 -2.71 -4.24 14.69
CA GLU A 35 -4.10 -4.25 14.24
C GLU A 35 -4.60 -5.66 13.89
N GLY A 36 -3.79 -6.68 14.09
CA GLY A 36 -4.23 -8.08 13.95
C GLY A 36 -4.16 -8.65 12.54
N PHE A 37 -3.58 -7.93 11.58
CA PHE A 37 -3.48 -8.43 10.21
C PHE A 37 -2.28 -9.32 9.99
N VAL A 38 -1.26 -9.19 10.83
CA VAL A 38 -0.04 -10.00 10.78
C VAL A 38 0.19 -10.52 12.20
N SER A 39 0.36 -11.83 12.36
CA SER A 39 0.52 -12.42 13.70
C SER A 39 1.93 -12.20 14.25
N ASP A 40 2.94 -12.19 13.38
CA ASP A 40 4.32 -12.00 13.77
C ASP A 40 4.99 -11.08 12.76
N TRP A 41 5.35 -9.87 13.19
CA TRP A 41 5.88 -8.86 12.28
C TRP A 41 7.24 -9.25 11.70
N LEU A 42 8.04 -10.06 12.41
CA LEU A 42 9.43 -10.29 12.00
C LEU A 42 9.57 -11.07 10.69
N PRO A 43 8.95 -12.23 10.50
CA PRO A 43 9.04 -12.89 9.20
C PRO A 43 8.36 -12.08 8.10
N PHE A 44 7.29 -11.35 8.42
CA PHE A 44 6.65 -10.47 7.46
C PHE A 44 7.60 -9.35 7.00
N TYR A 45 8.24 -8.71 7.96
CA TYR A 45 9.21 -7.64 7.71
C TYR A 45 10.38 -8.16 6.84
N HIS A 46 10.92 -9.33 7.19
CA HIS A 46 12.02 -9.91 6.42
C HIS A 46 11.59 -10.21 4.98
N GLU A 47 10.40 -10.71 4.79
CA GLU A 47 9.91 -10.99 3.44
C GLU A 47 9.74 -9.70 2.64
N ALA A 48 9.19 -8.67 3.23
CA ALA A 48 9.02 -7.38 2.57
C ALA A 48 10.37 -6.75 2.21
N LEU A 49 11.34 -6.81 3.13
CA LEU A 49 12.68 -6.29 2.86
C LEU A 49 13.38 -7.07 1.76
N ASN A 50 13.28 -8.39 1.79
CA ASN A 50 13.92 -9.24 0.80
C ASN A 50 13.39 -8.89 -0.60
N ARG A 51 12.08 -8.71 -0.70
CA ARG A 51 11.45 -8.34 -1.94
C ARG A 51 11.88 -6.96 -2.40
N GLU A 52 12.01 -6.01 -1.46
CA GLU A 52 12.39 -4.65 -1.77
C GLU A 52 13.84 -4.56 -2.27
N PHE A 53 14.72 -5.38 -1.72
CA PHE A 53 16.10 -5.43 -2.18
C PHE A 53 16.23 -6.02 -3.59
N LEU A 54 15.33 -6.94 -3.92
CA LEU A 54 15.35 -7.55 -5.24
C LEU A 54 14.74 -6.65 -6.31
N LEU A 55 13.69 -5.92 -5.96
CA LEU A 55 12.96 -5.09 -6.90
C LEU A 55 12.34 -3.91 -6.17
N SER A 56 12.91 -2.74 -6.38
CA SER A 56 12.39 -1.54 -5.74
C SER A 56 10.99 -1.20 -6.25
N THR A 57 10.15 -0.70 -5.37
CA THR A 57 8.77 -0.35 -5.69
C THR A 57 8.52 1.16 -5.65
N ASP A 58 9.55 2.00 -5.49
CA ASP A 58 9.33 3.44 -5.49
C ASP A 58 8.85 3.93 -6.86
N MET A 59 8.06 4.99 -6.85
CA MET A 59 7.43 5.51 -8.05
C MET A 59 7.55 7.03 -8.10
N GLU A 60 7.44 7.59 -9.32
CA GLU A 60 7.60 9.05 -9.54
C GLU A 60 6.65 9.89 -8.70
N ALA A 61 5.48 9.36 -8.38
CA ALA A 61 4.48 10.11 -7.62
C ALA A 61 4.83 10.28 -6.15
N GLY A 62 6.01 9.82 -5.71
CA GLY A 62 6.39 9.88 -4.31
C GLY A 62 5.76 8.77 -3.48
N MET A 63 5.35 7.69 -4.11
CA MET A 63 4.70 6.56 -3.46
C MET A 63 5.58 5.32 -3.55
N ALA A 64 5.57 4.52 -2.50
CA ALA A 64 6.23 3.22 -2.50
C ALA A 64 5.22 2.15 -2.09
N PHE A 65 5.35 0.96 -2.68
CA PHE A 65 4.41 -0.14 -2.47
C PHE A 65 5.12 -1.41 -2.05
N PRO A 66 5.86 -1.40 -0.93
CA PRO A 66 6.45 -2.65 -0.46
C PRO A 66 5.35 -3.64 -0.11
N HIS A 67 5.65 -4.91 -0.27
CA HIS A 67 4.65 -5.93 0.04
C HIS A 67 5.33 -7.23 0.44
N ALA A 68 4.60 -8.05 1.18
CA ALA A 68 5.02 -9.40 1.50
C ALA A 68 3.86 -10.34 1.27
N ARG A 69 4.14 -11.45 0.59
CA ARG A 69 3.15 -12.50 0.33
C ARG A 69 3.52 -13.71 1.19
N LEU A 70 2.64 -14.04 2.13
CA LEU A 70 2.89 -15.14 3.05
C LEU A 70 1.64 -16.01 3.16
N SER A 71 1.85 -17.31 3.26
CA SER A 71 0.75 -18.28 3.34
C SER A 71 -0.05 -18.18 4.64
N GLY A 72 0.55 -17.62 5.70
CA GLY A 72 -0.14 -17.48 6.97
C GLY A 72 -1.06 -16.28 7.09
N LEU A 73 -1.09 -15.41 6.08
CA LEU A 73 -1.95 -14.22 6.10
C LEU A 73 -3.36 -14.59 5.67
N ARG A 74 -4.36 -14.04 6.34
CA ARG A 74 -5.75 -14.36 6.07
C ARG A 74 -6.44 -13.35 5.18
N GLU A 75 -6.07 -12.08 5.29
CA GLU A 75 -6.73 -11.01 4.55
C GLU A 75 -5.73 -10.17 3.81
N LEU A 76 -6.12 -9.78 2.60
CA LEU A 76 -5.38 -8.76 1.85
C LEU A 76 -5.66 -7.41 2.51
N ALA A 77 -4.61 -6.73 2.93
CA ALA A 77 -4.74 -5.44 3.60
C ALA A 77 -3.48 -4.62 3.39
N PHE A 78 -3.58 -3.31 3.63
CA PHE A 78 -2.37 -2.49 3.61
C PHE A 78 -2.38 -1.51 4.78
N ALA A 79 -1.16 -1.21 5.26
CA ALA A 79 -0.92 -0.11 6.16
C ALA A 79 -0.35 1.04 5.33
N PHE A 80 -0.74 2.26 5.68
CA PHE A 80 -0.33 3.45 4.97
C PHE A 80 0.43 4.38 5.91
N GLY A 81 1.56 4.92 5.43
CA GLY A 81 2.30 5.92 6.17
C GLY A 81 2.61 7.12 5.31
N ARG A 82 2.46 8.30 5.89
CA ARG A 82 2.76 9.57 5.22
C ARG A 82 3.89 10.27 5.95
N SER A 83 4.91 10.70 5.20
CA SER A 83 6.01 11.47 5.76
C SER A 83 5.74 12.96 5.56
N ASN A 84 6.13 13.77 6.54
CA ASN A 84 5.98 15.22 6.42
C ASN A 84 6.87 15.81 5.34
N ALA A 85 8.01 15.15 5.05
CA ALA A 85 8.94 15.59 4.03
C ALA A 85 9.37 14.40 3.19
N PRO A 86 9.67 14.61 1.91
CA PRO A 86 10.16 13.51 1.09
C PRO A 86 11.49 12.96 1.63
N PHE A 87 11.71 11.67 1.47
CA PHE A 87 12.98 11.05 1.86
C PHE A 87 13.42 10.06 0.79
N SER A 88 14.72 9.78 0.76
CA SER A 88 15.26 8.80 -0.16
C SER A 88 14.80 7.41 0.24
N TRP A 89 14.28 6.67 -0.74
CA TRP A 89 13.82 5.30 -0.46
C TRP A 89 15.01 4.35 -0.29
N GLY A 90 16.13 4.64 -0.93
CA GLY A 90 17.32 3.84 -0.77
C GLY A 90 18.36 4.16 -1.82
N PRO A 91 19.56 3.55 -1.73
CA PRO A 91 20.62 3.81 -2.70
C PRO A 91 20.16 3.44 -4.11
N GLY A 92 20.48 4.31 -5.06
CA GLY A 92 20.10 4.08 -6.44
C GLY A 92 18.68 4.49 -6.80
N MET A 93 17.90 4.97 -5.83
CA MET A 93 16.55 5.44 -6.10
C MET A 93 16.59 6.87 -6.60
N THR A 94 15.81 7.16 -7.64
CA THR A 94 15.82 8.46 -8.28
C THR A 94 14.72 9.39 -7.80
N HIS A 95 13.70 8.86 -7.11
CA HIS A 95 12.54 9.66 -6.72
C HIS A 95 12.34 9.60 -5.20
N PRO A 96 12.21 10.76 -4.55
CA PRO A 96 11.91 10.77 -3.12
C PRO A 96 10.50 10.28 -2.86
N VAL A 97 10.29 9.72 -1.66
CA VAL A 97 9.03 9.11 -1.27
C VAL A 97 8.43 9.90 -0.11
N ARG A 98 7.12 10.08 -0.13
CA ARG A 98 6.36 10.67 0.97
C ARG A 98 5.25 9.76 1.46
N MET A 99 4.83 8.80 0.65
CA MET A 99 3.70 7.92 0.98
C MET A 99 4.13 6.48 0.78
N VAL A 100 3.89 5.66 1.79
CA VAL A 100 4.27 4.25 1.76
C VAL A 100 3.03 3.40 2.01
N PHE A 101 2.78 2.46 1.11
CA PHE A 101 1.69 1.49 1.22
C PHE A 101 2.32 0.11 1.40
N LEU A 102 2.27 -0.42 2.61
CA LEU A 102 2.82 -1.75 2.88
C LEU A 102 1.70 -2.78 2.81
N LEU A 103 1.76 -3.64 1.82
CA LEU A 103 0.71 -4.61 1.54
C LEU A 103 1.02 -5.95 2.18
N ALA A 104 0.03 -6.48 2.92
CA ALA A 104 0.06 -7.84 3.45
C ALA A 104 -0.79 -8.69 2.52
N VAL A 105 -0.15 -9.63 1.80
CA VAL A 105 -0.78 -10.35 0.71
C VAL A 105 -0.86 -11.84 1.04
N PRO A 106 -2.08 -12.40 1.20
CA PRO A 106 -2.23 -13.85 1.34
C PRO A 106 -1.76 -14.57 0.08
N ALA A 107 -1.41 -15.85 0.24
CA ALA A 107 -0.88 -16.62 -0.87
C ALA A 107 -1.84 -16.68 -2.07
N ASP A 108 -3.14 -16.70 -1.80
CA ASP A 108 -4.17 -16.84 -2.82
C ASP A 108 -5.12 -15.64 -2.85
N ALA A 109 -4.58 -14.44 -2.73
CA ALA A 109 -5.37 -13.21 -2.68
C ALA A 109 -6.04 -12.92 -4.02
N GLU A 110 -7.36 -12.96 -4.05
CA GLU A 110 -8.13 -12.75 -5.28
C GLU A 110 -8.15 -11.29 -5.72
N ASN A 111 -8.09 -10.38 -4.76
CA ASN A 111 -8.20 -8.95 -5.05
C ASN A 111 -6.86 -8.23 -5.14
N TYR A 112 -5.77 -8.98 -5.20
CA TYR A 112 -4.45 -8.36 -5.24
C TYR A 112 -4.25 -7.47 -6.47
N LEU A 113 -4.56 -7.98 -7.66
CA LEU A 113 -4.41 -7.20 -8.89
C LEU A 113 -5.33 -5.98 -8.92
N PRO A 114 -6.63 -6.10 -8.58
CA PRO A 114 -7.46 -4.90 -8.47
C PRO A 114 -6.92 -3.88 -7.47
N LEU A 115 -6.38 -4.32 -6.33
CA LEU A 115 -5.81 -3.41 -5.35
C LEU A 115 -4.60 -2.66 -5.93
N VAL A 116 -3.66 -3.38 -6.53
CA VAL A 116 -2.47 -2.77 -7.12
C VAL A 116 -2.86 -1.82 -8.26
N SER A 117 -3.84 -2.21 -9.06
CA SER A 117 -4.35 -1.37 -10.14
C SER A 117 -4.96 -0.07 -9.60
N GLY A 118 -5.69 -0.16 -8.48
CA GLY A 118 -6.25 1.02 -7.83
C GLY A 118 -5.17 1.95 -7.30
N LEU A 119 -4.11 1.38 -6.71
CA LEU A 119 -2.98 2.18 -6.25
C LEU A 119 -2.28 2.86 -7.42
N ALA A 120 -2.16 2.17 -8.54
CA ALA A 120 -1.57 2.77 -9.74
C ALA A 120 -2.40 3.94 -10.25
N ARG A 121 -3.74 3.82 -10.23
CA ARG A 121 -4.61 4.93 -10.63
C ARG A 121 -4.47 6.11 -9.67
N LEU A 122 -4.34 5.83 -8.37
CA LEU A 122 -4.10 6.90 -7.40
C LEU A 122 -2.79 7.63 -7.72
N SER A 123 -1.75 6.90 -8.08
CA SER A 123 -0.46 7.51 -8.39
C SER A 123 -0.54 8.47 -9.58
N GLY A 124 -1.51 8.30 -10.46
CA GLY A 124 -1.73 9.18 -11.58
C GLY A 124 -2.72 10.31 -11.33
N ASN A 125 -3.25 10.42 -10.11
CA ASN A 125 -4.27 11.42 -9.78
C ASN A 125 -3.68 12.48 -8.86
N SER A 126 -3.15 13.54 -9.45
CA SER A 126 -2.45 14.58 -8.68
C SER A 126 -3.37 15.30 -7.70
N LEU A 127 -4.65 15.44 -8.04
CA LEU A 127 -5.59 16.10 -7.15
C LEU A 127 -5.80 15.30 -5.86
N LEU A 128 -6.01 14.00 -5.98
CA LEU A 128 -6.18 13.15 -4.80
C LEU A 128 -4.88 13.03 -4.00
N LEU A 129 -3.73 12.99 -4.67
CA LEU A 129 -2.44 12.97 -3.98
C LEU A 129 -2.24 14.24 -3.16
N ASP A 130 -2.60 15.39 -3.73
CA ASP A 130 -2.51 16.65 -2.98
C ASP A 130 -3.45 16.64 -1.78
N THR A 131 -4.63 16.08 -1.93
CA THR A 131 -5.58 15.97 -0.83
C THR A 131 -5.00 15.11 0.29
N ILE A 132 -4.33 14.00 -0.05
CA ILE A 132 -3.68 13.16 0.96
C ILE A 132 -2.54 13.91 1.63
N ARG A 133 -1.71 14.63 0.85
CA ARG A 133 -0.58 15.38 1.42
C ARG A 133 -1.04 16.42 2.42
N ASN A 134 -2.19 17.03 2.18
CA ASN A 134 -2.68 18.13 3.01
C ASN A 134 -3.74 17.73 4.02
N ALA A 135 -4.07 16.44 4.09
CA ALA A 135 -5.10 15.95 5.00
C ALA A 135 -4.67 16.16 6.46
N ALA A 136 -5.64 16.51 7.29
CA ALA A 136 -5.37 16.79 8.72
C ALA A 136 -5.01 15.51 9.49
N GLY A 137 -5.56 14.37 9.09
CA GLY A 137 -5.30 13.13 9.80
C GLY A 137 -5.82 11.92 9.07
N GLY A 138 -5.82 10.79 9.77
CA GLY A 138 -6.14 9.50 9.15
C GLY A 138 -7.55 9.39 8.59
N GLU A 139 -8.52 10.05 9.22
CA GLU A 139 -9.90 9.97 8.73
C GLU A 139 -10.06 10.65 7.37
N GLU A 140 -9.41 11.78 7.18
CA GLU A 140 -9.45 12.46 5.88
C GLU A 140 -8.75 11.64 4.80
N ILE A 141 -7.64 11.00 5.17
CA ILE A 141 -6.92 10.13 4.24
C ILE A 141 -7.81 8.95 3.85
N LEU A 142 -8.47 8.35 4.83
CA LEU A 142 -9.37 7.22 4.57
C LEU A 142 -10.51 7.63 3.64
N THR A 143 -11.00 8.86 3.78
CA THR A 143 -12.04 9.37 2.89
C THR A 143 -11.57 9.41 1.43
N VAL A 144 -10.31 9.81 1.22
CA VAL A 144 -9.75 9.79 -0.14
C VAL A 144 -9.72 8.35 -0.68
N PHE A 145 -9.33 7.39 0.16
CA PHE A 145 -9.28 5.99 -0.28
C PHE A 145 -10.66 5.47 -0.66
N ARG A 146 -11.73 6.00 -0.09
CA ARG A 146 -13.09 5.61 -0.46
C ARG A 146 -13.47 6.10 -1.86
N GLU A 147 -12.75 7.05 -2.41
CA GLU A 147 -13.03 7.58 -3.74
C GLU A 147 -12.37 6.78 -4.85
N ILE A 148 -11.47 5.84 -4.52
CA ILE A 148 -10.79 5.04 -5.53
C ILE A 148 -11.51 3.69 -5.63
N GLU A 149 -12.37 3.55 -6.62
CA GLU A 149 -13.06 2.29 -6.85
C GLU A 149 -12.14 1.28 -7.50
N LEU A 150 -12.23 0.04 -7.04
CA LEU A 150 -11.42 -1.04 -7.60
C LEU A 150 -12.19 -1.73 -8.71
N ARG A 151 -11.51 -1.89 -9.84
CA ARG A 151 -12.07 -2.64 -10.96
C ARG A 151 -11.78 -4.09 -10.70
N GLY A 152 -12.81 -4.82 -10.33
CA GLY A 152 -12.64 -6.18 -9.91
C GLY A 152 -12.29 -7.12 -11.04
N SER A 153 -11.74 -8.25 -10.67
CA SER A 153 -11.46 -9.32 -11.61
C SER A 153 -12.75 -9.84 -12.26
N ALA A 154 -13.90 -9.62 -11.62
CA ALA A 154 -15.16 -10.00 -12.21
C ALA A 154 -15.43 -9.27 -13.52
N MET A 155 -14.91 -8.06 -13.65
CA MET A 155 -15.05 -7.33 -14.91
C MET A 155 -14.17 -7.93 -16.00
N ALA A 156 -13.05 -8.48 -15.63
CA ALA A 156 -12.19 -9.16 -16.59
C ALA A 156 -12.82 -10.48 -17.04
N SER A 157 -13.52 -11.13 -16.17
CA SER A 157 -14.14 -12.41 -16.51
C SER A 157 -15.42 -12.23 -17.30
N ALA A 158 -16.02 -11.12 -17.18
CA ALA A 158 -17.24 -10.88 -17.94
C ALA A 158 -16.92 -10.54 -19.39
N ALA A 159 -16.29 -10.79 -19.41
CA ALA A 159 -16.41 -10.78 -20.10
C ALA A 159 -16.13 -10.96 -20.79
N THR A 160 -15.88 -11.11 -20.86
CA THR A 160 -15.90 -11.65 -21.22
C THR A 160 -15.94 -11.75 -21.87
N PRO A 161 -15.90 -11.68 -22.21
CA PRO A 161 -15.97 -12.13 -22.58
C PRO A 161 -15.94 -12.03 -23.23
N ILE A 162 -15.88 -11.98 -23.33
CA ILE A 162 -15.87 -12.30 -23.51
C ILE A 162 -15.95 -12.05 -24.04
N GLU A 163 -15.95 -11.75 -24.18
CA GLU A 163 -16.09 -11.82 -24.25
C GLU A 163 -15.91 -11.40 -24.52
N SER A 164 -15.91 -11.33 -24.94
CA SER A 164 -15.77 -11.36 -24.88
C SER A 164 -15.46 -11.04 -25.13
N HIS A 165 -15.36 -10.94 -25.64
CA HIS A 165 -15.10 -11.16 -25.46
C HIS A 165 -14.80 -11.14 -25.63
#